data_2734d8a2dab62db03c012865a49bdd7c
#
_entry.id   2734d8a2dab62db03c012865a49bdd7c
#
_cell.length_a   1.000
_cell.length_b   1.000
_cell.length_c   1.000
_cell.angle_alpha   90.00
_cell.angle_beta   90.00
_cell.angle_gamma   90.00
#
_symmetry.space_group_name_H-M   'P 1'
#
loop_
_entity.id
_entity.type
_entity.pdbx_description
1 polymer ?
#
loop_
_entity_poly.entity_id
_entity_poly.type
_entity_poly.pdbx_seq_one_letter_code
_entity_poly.pdbx_strand_id
1 'polypeptide(L)'
;MTVRLTSLVKRHLGVDPEITGVTADSRKVKPGFLFAALPGSTVDGAAFAAKAVEAGAAAVIADLDLNLSVPTVVCRDPRRGYALAAANFWGRQPQTCVAVTGTNGKTSVANFCRQMFAGAGHASASMGTLGVTVSRPGEADLQVTPPGLTTPDAGDVAELLMHISRLGVTHFAMEASSHGIDQRRLDGVRLSAAGFLNLSQDHLDYHLTMDAYMKAKLRLFEQLMPRGATAVLNADNEAFPFFAAASVVSGQRVMSVGETGQALKLMERTLLPDGQRLKIRADGRMWDVRLPLAGAFQASNALVAAGLCRAAGLSFEDTFAGLERLNGAPGRLQRVGAGPRGGEAYVDYAHTPDGLETVLSALRPHVRGRLIVVFGAGGDRDKGKRPLMGEAAARLADVAIVTDDNPRSEVPAAIRADVLAGARGAKEIGDRREAIRAAAAMLEDGDILVVAGKGHEQGQIVAGVTHPFDDVEETAKALELVHG
;
A
#
# COMPACT_ATOMS: atom_id res chain seq x y z
N MET A 1 -30.92 1.19 5.22
CA MET A 1 -30.48 1.45 6.62
C MET A 1 -30.80 2.90 6.90
N THR A 2 -31.40 3.20 8.04
CA THR A 2 -31.81 4.56 8.44
C THR A 2 -31.34 4.80 9.86
N VAL A 3 -30.72 5.96 10.13
CA VAL A 3 -30.15 6.31 11.45
C VAL A 3 -30.45 7.77 11.75
N ARG A 4 -30.76 8.10 13.00
CA ARG A 4 -30.99 9.51 13.43
C ARG A 4 -29.70 10.32 13.35
N LEU A 5 -29.76 11.56 12.89
CA LEU A 5 -28.61 12.47 12.78
C LEU A 5 -27.85 12.60 14.10
N THR A 6 -28.55 12.78 15.22
CA THR A 6 -27.94 12.89 16.56
C THR A 6 -27.11 11.66 16.93
N SER A 7 -27.53 10.46 16.50
CA SER A 7 -26.78 9.21 16.71
C SER A 7 -25.49 9.15 15.88
N LEU A 8 -25.49 9.77 14.69
CA LEU A 8 -24.31 9.82 13.81
C LEU A 8 -23.26 10.79 14.33
N VAL A 9 -23.68 12.01 14.70
CA VAL A 9 -22.78 13.08 15.11
C VAL A 9 -22.53 13.11 16.62
N LYS A 10 -23.23 12.27 17.39
CA LYS A 10 -23.18 12.20 18.87
C LYS A 10 -23.34 13.58 19.53
N ARG A 11 -24.21 14.38 18.97
CA ARG A 11 -24.49 15.75 19.42
C ARG A 11 -25.96 16.07 19.22
N HIS A 12 -26.61 16.69 20.23
CA HIS A 12 -27.98 17.17 20.10
C HIS A 12 -28.04 18.47 19.31
N LEU A 13 -28.94 18.55 18.31
CA LEU A 13 -29.03 19.66 17.36
C LEU A 13 -30.41 20.35 17.33
N GLY A 14 -31.31 20.00 18.23
CA GLY A 14 -32.70 20.53 18.23
C GLY A 14 -33.59 19.91 17.14
N VAL A 15 -33.04 19.59 15.98
CA VAL A 15 -33.70 18.89 14.87
C VAL A 15 -32.95 17.59 14.61
N ASP A 16 -33.66 16.47 14.44
CA ASP A 16 -33.07 15.14 14.34
C ASP A 16 -33.63 14.33 13.15
N PRO A 17 -33.29 14.72 11.90
CA PRO A 17 -33.77 14.02 10.72
C PRO A 17 -33.23 12.60 10.64
N GLU A 18 -33.95 11.74 9.90
CA GLU A 18 -33.48 10.42 9.51
C GLU A 18 -32.49 10.52 8.37
N ILE A 19 -31.35 9.84 8.53
CA ILE A 19 -30.27 9.80 7.53
C ILE A 19 -30.25 8.42 6.89
N THR A 20 -30.30 8.39 5.56
CA THR A 20 -30.34 7.17 4.74
C THR A 20 -29.01 6.85 4.06
N GLY A 21 -28.04 7.77 4.07
CA GLY A 21 -26.70 7.63 3.52
C GLY A 21 -25.81 8.81 3.88
N VAL A 22 -24.52 8.67 3.66
CA VAL A 22 -23.50 9.68 3.93
C VAL A 22 -22.58 9.83 2.71
N THR A 23 -22.24 11.05 2.32
CA THR A 23 -21.32 11.31 1.19
C THR A 23 -20.68 12.70 1.27
N ALA A 24 -19.47 12.82 0.74
CA ALA A 24 -18.83 14.13 0.47
C ALA A 24 -18.89 14.51 -1.03
N ASP A 25 -19.44 13.65 -1.89
CA ASP A 25 -19.63 13.94 -3.32
C ASP A 25 -21.07 14.39 -3.58
N SER A 26 -21.25 15.68 -3.93
CA SER A 26 -22.58 16.26 -4.20
C SER A 26 -23.33 15.56 -5.33
N ARG A 27 -22.66 14.89 -6.25
CA ARG A 27 -23.26 14.13 -7.35
C ARG A 27 -23.87 12.79 -6.90
N LYS A 28 -23.44 12.28 -5.74
CA LYS A 28 -23.92 11.04 -5.14
C LYS A 28 -25.03 11.24 -4.13
N VAL A 29 -25.43 12.49 -3.86
CA VAL A 29 -26.49 12.81 -2.91
C VAL A 29 -27.83 12.23 -3.40
N LYS A 30 -28.56 11.62 -2.48
CA LYS A 30 -29.91 11.09 -2.64
C LYS A 30 -30.80 11.59 -1.48
N PRO A 31 -32.14 11.52 -1.60
CA PRO A 31 -33.05 11.92 -0.53
C PRO A 31 -32.71 11.24 0.82
N GLY A 32 -32.60 12.08 1.85
CA GLY A 32 -32.24 11.65 3.20
C GLY A 32 -30.73 11.53 3.48
N PHE A 33 -29.85 11.92 2.57
CA PHE A 33 -28.41 11.83 2.80
C PHE A 33 -27.90 12.93 3.74
N LEU A 34 -26.83 12.61 4.48
CA LEU A 34 -25.95 13.55 5.14
C LEU A 34 -24.83 13.92 4.15
N PHE A 35 -24.79 15.16 3.71
CA PHE A 35 -23.75 15.68 2.83
C PHE A 35 -22.63 16.32 3.63
N ALA A 36 -21.38 16.03 3.34
CA ALA A 36 -20.23 16.68 3.95
C ALA A 36 -19.62 17.73 2.98
N ALA A 37 -19.82 18.99 3.30
CA ALA A 37 -19.26 20.13 2.59
C ALA A 37 -17.81 20.35 3.06
N LEU A 38 -16.88 19.60 2.45
CA LEU A 38 -15.48 19.57 2.88
C LEU A 38 -14.66 20.67 2.16
N PRO A 39 -13.79 21.40 2.86
CA PRO A 39 -12.84 22.32 2.23
C PRO A 39 -11.95 21.57 1.24
N GLY A 40 -11.90 21.98 -0.02
CA GLY A 40 -11.09 21.42 -1.08
C GLY A 40 -9.86 22.26 -1.40
N SER A 41 -8.86 21.70 -2.10
CA SER A 41 -7.69 22.45 -2.57
C SER A 41 -7.98 23.33 -3.77
N THR A 42 -8.97 23.00 -4.59
CA THR A 42 -9.36 23.73 -5.81
C THR A 42 -10.76 24.33 -5.71
N VAL A 43 -11.69 23.65 -5.05
CA VAL A 43 -13.07 24.11 -4.88
C VAL A 43 -13.53 23.78 -3.46
N ASP A 44 -14.15 24.76 -2.79
CA ASP A 44 -14.74 24.55 -1.47
C ASP A 44 -16.08 23.76 -1.60
N GLY A 45 -16.21 22.70 -0.82
CA GLY A 45 -17.43 21.89 -0.76
C GLY A 45 -18.68 22.66 -0.32
N ALA A 46 -18.51 23.75 0.44
CA ALA A 46 -19.61 24.64 0.82
C ALA A 46 -20.36 25.19 -0.40
N ALA A 47 -19.68 25.46 -1.52
CA ALA A 47 -20.30 25.91 -2.76
C ALA A 47 -21.32 24.90 -3.34
N PHE A 48 -21.24 23.63 -2.97
CA PHE A 48 -22.17 22.59 -3.43
C PHE A 48 -23.29 22.28 -2.45
N ALA A 49 -23.30 22.90 -1.25
CA ALA A 49 -24.23 22.56 -0.18
C ALA A 49 -25.69 22.83 -0.58
N ALA A 50 -25.99 23.99 -1.19
CA ALA A 50 -27.35 24.31 -1.66
C ALA A 50 -27.83 23.28 -2.69
N LYS A 51 -27.00 22.91 -3.68
CA LYS A 51 -27.32 21.87 -4.67
C LYS A 51 -27.53 20.50 -4.03
N ALA A 52 -26.77 20.16 -3.01
CA ALA A 52 -26.95 18.91 -2.26
C ALA A 52 -28.31 18.90 -1.54
N VAL A 53 -28.74 20.03 -0.96
CA VAL A 53 -30.08 20.17 -0.35
C VAL A 53 -31.17 20.03 -1.40
N GLU A 54 -31.05 20.67 -2.56
CA GLU A 54 -31.97 20.50 -3.70
C GLU A 54 -32.05 19.03 -4.16
N ALA A 55 -30.94 18.28 -4.11
CA ALA A 55 -30.91 16.85 -4.39
C ALA A 55 -31.48 15.97 -3.28
N GLY A 56 -31.93 16.57 -2.16
CA GLY A 56 -32.59 15.90 -1.04
C GLY A 56 -31.70 15.58 0.15
N ALA A 57 -30.56 16.20 0.31
CA ALA A 57 -29.78 16.06 1.54
C ALA A 57 -30.64 16.49 2.76
N ALA A 58 -30.69 15.64 3.79
CA ALA A 58 -31.47 15.89 5.02
C ALA A 58 -30.67 16.69 6.07
N ALA A 59 -29.34 16.75 5.93
CA ALA A 59 -28.44 17.52 6.77
C ALA A 59 -27.08 17.75 6.07
N VAL A 60 -26.33 18.74 6.53
CA VAL A 60 -25.00 19.07 6.00
C VAL A 60 -23.99 19.13 7.15
N ILE A 61 -22.77 18.60 6.95
CA ILE A 61 -21.60 18.86 7.81
C ILE A 61 -20.76 19.96 7.13
N ALA A 62 -20.37 21.00 7.87
CA ALA A 62 -19.51 22.07 7.40
C ALA A 62 -18.66 22.66 8.55
N ASP A 63 -17.70 23.53 8.24
CA ASP A 63 -16.90 24.27 9.23
C ASP A 63 -17.62 25.50 9.78
N LEU A 64 -18.64 25.98 9.07
CA LEU A 64 -19.48 27.13 9.47
C LEU A 64 -20.96 26.84 9.16
N ASP A 65 -21.86 27.64 9.72
CA ASP A 65 -23.27 27.57 9.39
C ASP A 65 -23.53 28.19 8.01
N LEU A 66 -24.16 27.39 7.14
CA LEU A 66 -24.41 27.74 5.74
C LEU A 66 -25.81 28.33 5.50
N ASN A 67 -26.61 28.58 6.57
CA ASN A 67 -27.98 29.13 6.49
C ASN A 67 -28.87 28.35 5.48
N LEU A 68 -28.84 27.03 5.55
CA LEU A 68 -29.61 26.12 4.67
C LEU A 68 -30.99 25.83 5.27
N SER A 69 -31.91 25.31 4.43
CA SER A 69 -33.23 24.84 4.87
C SER A 69 -33.19 23.52 5.68
N VAL A 70 -32.01 22.91 5.78
CA VAL A 70 -31.75 21.68 6.56
C VAL A 70 -30.69 21.94 7.63
N PRO A 71 -30.62 21.14 8.71
CA PRO A 71 -29.66 21.36 9.77
C PRO A 71 -28.21 21.29 9.26
N THR A 72 -27.39 22.29 9.63
CA THR A 72 -25.96 22.28 9.45
C THR A 72 -25.26 21.83 10.73
N VAL A 73 -24.51 20.75 10.64
CA VAL A 73 -23.63 20.24 11.70
C VAL A 73 -22.30 20.98 11.60
N VAL A 74 -22.16 22.05 12.37
CA VAL A 74 -20.92 22.85 12.38
C VAL A 74 -19.82 22.09 13.13
N CYS A 75 -18.72 21.78 12.45
CA CYS A 75 -17.55 21.07 12.98
C CYS A 75 -16.29 21.89 12.71
N ARG A 76 -15.44 22.09 13.72
CA ARG A 76 -14.11 22.71 13.54
C ARG A 76 -13.24 21.97 12.53
N ASP A 77 -13.38 20.64 12.46
CA ASP A 77 -12.73 19.77 11.46
C ASP A 77 -13.83 18.93 10.77
N PRO A 78 -14.42 19.45 9.67
CA PRO A 78 -15.54 18.78 9.00
C PRO A 78 -15.13 17.46 8.34
N ARG A 79 -13.85 17.29 7.95
CA ARG A 79 -13.33 16.01 7.44
C ARG A 79 -13.40 14.93 8.52
N ARG A 80 -12.96 15.26 9.74
CA ARG A 80 -13.08 14.35 10.88
C ARG A 80 -14.54 14.10 11.26
N GLY A 81 -15.36 15.14 11.25
CA GLY A 81 -16.81 15.04 11.50
C GLY A 81 -17.48 14.04 10.55
N TYR A 82 -17.15 14.15 9.26
CA TYR A 82 -17.62 13.24 8.22
C TYR A 82 -17.14 11.79 8.43
N ALA A 83 -15.85 11.59 8.68
CA ALA A 83 -15.29 10.27 8.90
C ALA A 83 -15.96 9.53 10.08
N LEU A 84 -16.18 10.24 11.20
CA LEU A 84 -16.88 9.69 12.38
C LEU A 84 -18.36 9.44 12.09
N ALA A 85 -19.04 10.33 11.38
CA ALA A 85 -20.45 10.15 11.01
C ALA A 85 -20.62 8.94 10.07
N ALA A 86 -19.74 8.77 9.09
CA ALA A 86 -19.73 7.62 8.19
C ALA A 86 -19.49 6.31 8.97
N ALA A 87 -18.50 6.29 9.87
CA ALA A 87 -18.24 5.12 10.71
C ALA A 87 -19.42 4.76 11.62
N ASN A 88 -20.12 5.76 12.19
CA ASN A 88 -21.31 5.56 12.98
C ASN A 88 -22.51 5.09 12.13
N PHE A 89 -22.66 5.59 10.90
CA PHE A 89 -23.71 5.18 9.97
C PHE A 89 -23.56 3.70 9.60
N TRP A 90 -22.41 3.28 9.12
CA TRP A 90 -22.17 1.90 8.72
C TRP A 90 -22.02 0.95 9.93
N GLY A 91 -21.50 1.42 11.06
CA GLY A 91 -21.53 0.83 12.39
C GLY A 91 -20.64 -0.40 12.61
N ARG A 92 -20.41 -1.23 11.58
CA ARG A 92 -19.64 -2.47 11.67
C ARG A 92 -18.23 -2.30 11.13
N GLN A 93 -17.28 -2.92 11.84
CA GLN A 93 -15.86 -3.03 11.42
C GLN A 93 -15.32 -4.39 11.85
N PRO A 94 -14.27 -4.93 11.22
CA PRO A 94 -13.56 -6.09 11.75
C PRO A 94 -13.14 -5.87 13.21
N GLN A 95 -13.05 -6.95 13.97
CA GLN A 95 -12.72 -6.89 15.39
C GLN A 95 -11.32 -6.34 15.62
N THR A 96 -10.38 -6.72 14.77
CA THR A 96 -8.97 -6.32 14.83
C THR A 96 -8.60 -5.58 13.56
N CYS A 97 -8.24 -4.30 13.68
CA CYS A 97 -7.76 -3.49 12.56
C CYS A 97 -6.35 -2.99 12.86
N VAL A 98 -5.41 -3.27 11.96
CA VAL A 98 -4.04 -2.74 12.04
C VAL A 98 -3.78 -1.82 10.84
N ALA A 99 -3.01 -0.76 11.07
CA ALA A 99 -2.61 0.17 10.02
C ALA A 99 -1.09 0.25 9.90
N VAL A 100 -0.58 0.54 8.72
CA VAL A 100 0.86 0.73 8.51
C VAL A 100 1.13 2.00 7.71
N THR A 101 2.09 2.81 8.19
CA THR A 101 2.57 4.00 7.50
C THR A 101 4.08 3.94 7.26
N GLY A 102 4.53 4.73 6.33
CA GLY A 102 5.93 4.84 5.89
C GLY A 102 5.99 5.45 4.50
N THR A 103 7.17 5.75 4.00
CA THR A 103 7.34 6.12 2.60
C THR A 103 7.16 4.88 1.73
N ASN A 104 7.92 3.83 1.96
CA ASN A 104 7.93 2.58 1.21
C ASN A 104 7.49 1.38 2.07
N GLY A 105 7.06 0.28 1.45
CA GLY A 105 6.77 -1.00 2.10
C GLY A 105 5.34 -1.17 2.63
N LYS A 106 4.50 -0.15 2.66
CA LYS A 106 3.12 -0.21 3.19
C LYS A 106 2.28 -1.33 2.58
N THR A 107 2.27 -1.43 1.26
CA THR A 107 1.54 -2.46 0.50
C THR A 107 2.00 -3.87 0.88
N SER A 108 3.32 -4.09 0.94
CA SER A 108 3.89 -5.37 1.34
C SER A 108 3.45 -5.74 2.77
N VAL A 109 3.58 -4.81 3.73
CA VAL A 109 3.23 -5.09 5.13
C VAL A 109 1.75 -5.35 5.32
N ALA A 110 0.85 -4.57 4.70
CA ALA A 110 -0.59 -4.82 4.79
C ALA A 110 -0.95 -6.20 4.20
N ASN A 111 -0.34 -6.56 3.07
CA ASN A 111 -0.50 -7.87 2.44
C ASN A 111 0.06 -9.02 3.30
N PHE A 112 1.25 -8.83 3.90
CA PHE A 112 1.86 -9.82 4.79
C PHE A 112 1.01 -10.05 6.04
N CYS A 113 0.50 -9.00 6.68
CA CYS A 113 -0.42 -9.15 7.81
C CYS A 113 -1.66 -9.97 7.42
N ARG A 114 -2.28 -9.70 6.25
CA ARG A 114 -3.41 -10.49 5.76
C ARG A 114 -3.05 -11.96 5.62
N GLN A 115 -1.93 -12.28 4.96
CA GLN A 115 -1.48 -13.65 4.77
C GLN A 115 -1.20 -14.36 6.11
N MET A 116 -0.53 -13.67 7.05
CA MET A 116 -0.21 -14.22 8.36
C MET A 116 -1.47 -14.47 9.20
N PHE A 117 -2.45 -13.55 9.19
CA PHE A 117 -3.75 -13.77 9.84
C PHE A 117 -4.50 -14.95 9.24
N ALA A 118 -4.55 -15.05 7.90
CA ALA A 118 -5.18 -16.18 7.22
C ALA A 118 -4.49 -17.51 7.55
N GLY A 119 -3.15 -17.52 7.54
CA GLY A 119 -2.33 -18.67 7.90
C GLY A 119 -2.48 -19.12 9.36
N ALA A 120 -2.89 -18.21 10.25
CA ALA A 120 -3.24 -18.49 11.64
C ALA A 120 -4.74 -18.86 11.84
N GLY A 121 -5.50 -19.05 10.77
CA GLY A 121 -6.90 -19.50 10.84
C GLY A 121 -7.93 -18.37 10.92
N HIS A 122 -7.55 -17.11 10.72
CA HIS A 122 -8.49 -15.98 10.78
C HIS A 122 -8.94 -15.56 9.37
N ALA A 123 -10.24 -15.31 9.18
CA ALA A 123 -10.71 -14.60 8.02
C ALA A 123 -10.17 -13.16 8.06
N SER A 124 -9.39 -12.79 7.06
CA SER A 124 -8.61 -11.56 7.06
C SER A 124 -8.79 -10.76 5.76
N ALA A 125 -8.46 -9.48 5.80
CA ALA A 125 -8.42 -8.65 4.59
C ALA A 125 -7.28 -7.64 4.65
N SER A 126 -6.85 -7.20 3.46
CA SER A 126 -5.95 -6.06 3.32
C SER A 126 -6.55 -5.00 2.41
N MET A 127 -6.23 -3.72 2.68
CA MET A 127 -6.64 -2.57 1.88
C MET A 127 -5.44 -1.65 1.60
N GLY A 128 -5.31 -1.23 0.36
CA GLY A 128 -4.28 -0.29 -0.04
C GLY A 128 -4.25 -0.07 -1.55
N THR A 129 -3.08 0.23 -2.07
CA THR A 129 -2.85 0.49 -3.50
C THR A 129 -3.33 -0.67 -4.41
N LEU A 130 -3.28 -1.90 -3.90
CA LEU A 130 -3.77 -3.10 -4.60
C LEU A 130 -5.29 -3.31 -4.49
N GLY A 131 -6.04 -2.32 -3.98
CA GLY A 131 -7.45 -2.48 -3.68
C GLY A 131 -7.68 -3.24 -2.39
N VAL A 132 -8.75 -4.05 -2.35
CA VAL A 132 -9.13 -4.84 -1.18
C VAL A 132 -9.17 -6.31 -1.52
N THR A 133 -8.37 -7.08 -0.80
CA THR A 133 -8.31 -8.54 -0.91
C THR A 133 -8.75 -9.17 0.40
N VAL A 134 -9.62 -10.18 0.32
CA VAL A 134 -10.08 -11.02 1.46
C VAL A 134 -9.48 -12.40 1.33
N SER A 135 -8.91 -12.91 2.41
CA SER A 135 -8.42 -14.29 2.55
C SER A 135 -9.21 -15.03 3.61
N ARG A 136 -9.62 -16.26 3.30
CA ARG A 136 -10.22 -17.18 4.26
C ARG A 136 -9.40 -18.46 4.32
N PRO A 137 -9.29 -19.09 5.50
CA PRO A 137 -8.57 -20.36 5.63
C PRO A 137 -9.10 -21.42 4.66
N GLY A 138 -8.22 -21.96 3.81
CA GLY A 138 -8.58 -23.02 2.85
C GLY A 138 -9.31 -22.56 1.58
N GLU A 139 -9.53 -21.25 1.40
CA GLU A 139 -10.16 -20.70 0.21
C GLU A 139 -9.14 -19.87 -0.61
N ALA A 140 -9.41 -19.69 -1.90
CA ALA A 140 -8.67 -18.74 -2.72
C ALA A 140 -8.94 -17.28 -2.30
N ASP A 141 -7.97 -16.41 -2.49
CA ASP A 141 -8.12 -14.99 -2.22
C ASP A 141 -9.23 -14.38 -3.08
N LEU A 142 -10.08 -13.56 -2.44
CA LEU A 142 -11.17 -12.82 -3.09
C LEU A 142 -10.80 -11.35 -3.25
N GLN A 143 -10.70 -10.87 -4.48
CA GLN A 143 -10.57 -9.43 -4.75
C GLN A 143 -11.95 -8.76 -4.63
N VAL A 144 -12.13 -7.89 -3.63
CA VAL A 144 -13.39 -7.20 -3.35
C VAL A 144 -13.47 -5.87 -4.10
N THR A 145 -12.37 -5.11 -4.13
CA THR A 145 -12.25 -3.90 -4.94
C THR A 145 -10.97 -3.93 -5.77
N PRO A 146 -10.99 -3.38 -7.00
CA PRO A 146 -9.80 -3.30 -7.83
C PRO A 146 -8.74 -2.36 -7.23
N PRO A 147 -7.50 -2.39 -7.73
CA PRO A 147 -6.48 -1.39 -7.40
C PRO A 147 -6.98 0.05 -7.61
N GLY A 148 -6.58 0.94 -6.71
CA GLY A 148 -7.05 2.33 -6.73
C GLY A 148 -6.27 3.24 -5.78
N LEU A 149 -6.97 4.15 -5.11
CA LEU A 149 -6.34 5.02 -4.11
C LEU A 149 -5.82 4.19 -2.94
N THR A 150 -4.59 4.46 -2.52
CA THR A 150 -3.96 3.81 -1.36
C THR A 150 -4.83 3.88 -0.09
N THR A 151 -5.49 5.02 0.11
CA THR A 151 -6.47 5.23 1.18
C THR A 151 -7.69 5.92 0.57
N PRO A 152 -8.83 5.23 0.38
CA PRO A 152 -10.06 5.79 -0.16
C PRO A 152 -10.67 6.90 0.70
N ASP A 153 -11.75 7.52 0.23
CA ASP A 153 -12.54 8.49 1.01
C ASP A 153 -13.08 7.88 2.32
N ALA A 154 -13.30 8.72 3.34
CA ALA A 154 -13.71 8.24 4.66
C ALA A 154 -15.07 7.49 4.64
N GLY A 155 -16.00 7.92 3.79
CA GLY A 155 -17.28 7.23 3.58
C GLY A 155 -17.09 5.86 2.95
N ASP A 156 -16.27 5.80 1.90
CA ASP A 156 -15.95 4.54 1.20
C ASP A 156 -15.20 3.57 2.13
N VAL A 157 -14.27 4.06 2.97
CA VAL A 157 -13.58 3.24 3.99
C VAL A 157 -14.58 2.65 4.98
N ALA A 158 -15.50 3.46 5.50
CA ALA A 158 -16.48 3.01 6.48
C ALA A 158 -17.46 1.97 5.89
N GLU A 159 -17.93 2.19 4.67
CA GLU A 159 -18.79 1.25 3.94
C GLU A 159 -18.06 -0.07 3.67
N LEU A 160 -16.81 -0.01 3.22
CA LEU A 160 -15.97 -1.17 2.98
C LEU A 160 -15.77 -2.00 4.24
N LEU A 161 -15.43 -1.36 5.37
CA LEU A 161 -15.22 -2.05 6.64
C LEU A 161 -16.49 -2.81 7.09
N MET A 162 -17.66 -2.20 6.90
CA MET A 162 -18.95 -2.87 7.13
C MET A 162 -19.12 -4.06 6.19
N HIS A 163 -18.81 -3.89 4.90
CA HIS A 163 -18.96 -4.94 3.89
C HIS A 163 -18.08 -6.15 4.18
N ILE A 164 -16.77 -5.96 4.39
CA ILE A 164 -15.84 -7.06 4.71
C ILE A 164 -16.18 -7.72 6.06
N SER A 165 -16.67 -6.95 7.05
CA SER A 165 -17.14 -7.50 8.31
C SER A 165 -18.36 -8.41 8.11
N ARG A 166 -19.27 -8.10 7.17
CA ARG A 166 -20.40 -8.98 6.80
C ARG A 166 -19.93 -10.25 6.08
N LEU A 167 -18.80 -10.19 5.38
CA LEU A 167 -18.16 -11.37 4.77
C LEU A 167 -17.43 -12.23 5.81
N GLY A 168 -17.53 -11.92 7.11
CA GLY A 168 -16.93 -12.69 8.20
C GLY A 168 -15.47 -12.33 8.52
N VAL A 169 -14.90 -11.28 7.88
CA VAL A 169 -13.54 -10.83 8.17
C VAL A 169 -13.45 -10.34 9.61
N THR A 170 -12.52 -10.92 10.37
CA THR A 170 -12.22 -10.59 11.77
C THR A 170 -10.97 -9.76 11.93
N HIS A 171 -9.97 -9.93 11.03
CA HIS A 171 -8.68 -9.25 11.05
C HIS A 171 -8.49 -8.45 9.77
N PHE A 172 -8.09 -7.20 9.91
CA PHE A 172 -7.93 -6.27 8.79
C PHE A 172 -6.63 -5.50 8.89
N ALA A 173 -5.88 -5.43 7.80
CA ALA A 173 -4.66 -4.66 7.67
C ALA A 173 -4.82 -3.59 6.59
N MET A 174 -4.38 -2.35 6.86
CA MET A 174 -4.54 -1.26 5.91
C MET A 174 -3.31 -0.39 5.75
N GLU A 175 -3.15 0.12 4.53
CA GLU A 175 -2.19 1.17 4.26
C GLU A 175 -2.73 2.51 4.78
N ALA A 176 -1.94 3.20 5.62
CA ALA A 176 -2.20 4.55 6.08
C ALA A 176 -1.27 5.53 5.33
N SER A 177 -1.72 6.03 4.18
CA SER A 177 -0.97 7.03 3.41
C SER A 177 -0.94 8.37 4.15
N SER A 178 0.11 9.17 3.96
CA SER A 178 0.20 10.51 4.56
C SER A 178 -0.98 11.40 4.17
N HIS A 179 -1.40 11.36 2.91
CA HIS A 179 -2.60 12.04 2.43
C HIS A 179 -3.87 11.57 3.15
N GLY A 180 -4.04 10.23 3.29
CA GLY A 180 -5.21 9.65 3.95
C GLY A 180 -5.29 10.02 5.44
N ILE A 181 -4.14 10.05 6.12
CA ILE A 181 -4.05 10.47 7.52
C ILE A 181 -4.33 11.97 7.64
N ASP A 182 -3.68 12.80 6.81
CA ASP A 182 -3.83 14.25 6.83
C ASP A 182 -5.27 14.69 6.50
N GLN A 183 -5.87 14.07 5.49
CA GLN A 183 -7.24 14.32 5.07
C GLN A 183 -8.31 13.63 5.93
N ARG A 184 -7.97 13.08 7.09
CA ARG A 184 -8.89 12.47 8.07
C ARG A 184 -9.63 11.22 7.55
N ARG A 185 -9.19 10.60 6.47
CA ARG A 185 -9.91 9.47 5.85
C ARG A 185 -10.01 8.25 6.76
N LEU A 186 -9.12 8.15 7.76
CA LEU A 186 -9.02 7.01 8.69
C LEU A 186 -9.59 7.29 10.08
N ASP A 187 -10.11 8.50 10.37
CA ASP A 187 -10.53 8.91 11.71
C ASP A 187 -11.71 8.09 12.26
N GLY A 188 -12.45 7.42 11.39
CA GLY A 188 -13.52 6.50 11.78
C GLY A 188 -13.08 5.06 12.03
N VAL A 189 -11.83 4.69 11.78
CA VAL A 189 -11.32 3.31 11.94
C VAL A 189 -10.89 3.05 13.38
N ARG A 190 -11.32 1.94 13.96
CA ARG A 190 -10.95 1.50 15.31
C ARG A 190 -9.69 0.66 15.25
N LEU A 191 -8.53 1.29 15.41
CA LEU A 191 -7.22 0.64 15.32
C LEU A 191 -6.87 -0.11 16.60
N SER A 192 -6.34 -1.33 16.47
CA SER A 192 -5.76 -2.14 17.54
C SER A 192 -4.26 -1.94 17.65
N ALA A 193 -3.59 -1.70 16.53
CA ALA A 193 -2.16 -1.41 16.45
C ALA A 193 -1.84 -0.61 15.19
N ALA A 194 -0.69 0.09 15.19
CA ALA A 194 -0.16 0.69 13.97
C ALA A 194 1.35 0.49 13.84
N GLY A 195 1.82 0.39 12.58
CA GLY A 195 3.22 0.21 12.22
C GLY A 195 3.82 1.44 11.56
N PHE A 196 5.10 1.70 11.88
CA PHE A 196 5.94 2.65 11.16
C PHE A 196 7.12 1.93 10.51
N LEU A 197 7.31 2.15 9.21
CA LEU A 197 8.36 1.50 8.40
C LEU A 197 9.60 2.38 8.24
N ASN A 198 9.42 3.50 7.56
CA ASN A 198 10.50 4.40 7.16
C ASN A 198 9.96 5.77 6.78
N LEU A 199 10.88 6.74 6.76
CA LEU A 199 10.64 8.08 6.25
C LEU A 199 11.80 8.46 5.35
N SER A 200 11.52 8.71 4.07
CA SER A 200 12.43 9.25 3.08
C SER A 200 11.71 10.30 2.24
N GLN A 201 12.42 11.03 1.41
CA GLN A 201 11.82 12.10 0.60
C GLN A 201 10.77 11.56 -0.37
N ASP A 202 9.52 12.04 -0.21
CA ASP A 202 8.40 11.74 -1.08
C ASP A 202 7.27 12.76 -0.83
N HIS A 203 6.33 12.90 -1.76
CA HIS A 203 5.11 13.72 -1.62
C HIS A 203 5.33 15.18 -1.17
N LEU A 204 6.48 15.79 -1.54
CA LEU A 204 6.75 17.20 -1.22
C LEU A 204 5.93 18.18 -2.09
N ASP A 205 5.37 17.71 -3.18
CA ASP A 205 4.35 18.42 -3.97
C ASP A 205 3.09 18.73 -3.15
N TYR A 206 2.73 17.85 -2.20
CA TYR A 206 1.59 18.01 -1.31
C TYR A 206 1.99 18.57 0.06
N HIS A 207 2.98 17.99 0.71
CA HIS A 207 3.34 18.34 2.10
C HIS A 207 4.30 19.52 2.21
N LEU A 208 4.91 19.97 1.09
CA LEU A 208 5.86 21.07 0.95
C LEU A 208 7.20 20.85 1.66
N THR A 209 7.22 20.25 2.85
CA THR A 209 8.43 20.00 3.65
C THR A 209 8.46 18.60 4.24
N MET A 210 9.65 18.07 4.49
CA MET A 210 9.82 16.78 5.18
C MET A 210 9.23 16.79 6.61
N ASP A 211 9.28 17.91 7.31
CA ASP A 211 8.68 18.07 8.63
C ASP A 211 7.14 17.94 8.58
N ALA A 212 6.48 18.60 7.64
CA ALA A 212 5.04 18.45 7.43
C ALA A 212 4.66 17.02 7.02
N TYR A 213 5.47 16.37 6.17
CA TYR A 213 5.28 14.99 5.79
C TYR A 213 5.40 14.03 6.98
N MET A 214 6.41 14.22 7.83
CA MET A 214 6.57 13.46 9.06
C MET A 214 5.39 13.68 10.03
N LYS A 215 4.99 14.94 10.25
CA LYS A 215 3.84 15.30 11.12
C LYS A 215 2.55 14.64 10.65
N ALA A 216 2.30 14.60 9.34
CA ALA A 216 1.14 13.90 8.79
C ALA A 216 1.12 12.42 9.18
N LYS A 217 2.29 11.73 9.13
CA LYS A 217 2.39 10.32 9.56
C LYS A 217 2.32 10.15 11.08
N LEU A 218 2.94 11.04 11.86
CA LEU A 218 2.90 11.01 13.33
C LEU A 218 1.47 11.08 13.86
N ARG A 219 0.57 11.78 13.17
CA ARG A 219 -0.84 11.86 13.54
C ARG A 219 -1.50 10.47 13.70
N LEU A 220 -1.06 9.44 12.97
CA LEU A 220 -1.54 8.06 13.14
C LEU A 220 -1.37 7.58 14.60
N PHE A 221 -0.23 7.91 15.19
CA PHE A 221 0.13 7.52 16.55
C PHE A 221 -0.41 8.50 17.60
N GLU A 222 -0.40 9.79 17.31
CA GLU A 222 -0.82 10.83 18.25
C GLU A 222 -2.34 10.93 18.42
N GLN A 223 -3.12 10.64 17.36
CA GLN A 223 -4.55 10.98 17.33
C GLN A 223 -5.47 9.79 16.95
N LEU A 224 -5.01 8.84 16.13
CA LEU A 224 -5.87 7.77 15.65
C LEU A 224 -5.78 6.52 16.51
N MET A 225 -4.59 6.19 16.99
CA MET A 225 -4.42 5.05 17.88
C MET A 225 -4.94 5.33 19.29
N PRO A 226 -5.69 4.39 19.90
CA PRO A 226 -6.13 4.55 21.27
C PRO A 226 -4.98 4.36 22.27
N ARG A 227 -5.16 4.90 23.48
CA ARG A 227 -4.24 4.62 24.60
C ARG A 227 -4.21 3.12 24.90
N GLY A 228 -3.02 2.61 25.25
CA GLY A 228 -2.80 1.19 25.52
C GLY A 228 -2.64 0.30 24.29
N ALA A 229 -2.92 0.80 23.09
CA ALA A 229 -2.62 0.10 21.84
C ALA A 229 -1.10 -0.04 21.61
N THR A 230 -0.68 -0.86 20.67
CA THR A 230 0.75 -1.11 20.40
C THR A 230 1.19 -0.41 19.13
N ALA A 231 2.21 0.45 19.26
CA ALA A 231 2.94 1.04 18.15
C ALA A 231 4.14 0.15 17.78
N VAL A 232 4.11 -0.43 16.58
CA VAL A 232 5.18 -1.28 16.05
C VAL A 232 6.10 -0.43 15.18
N LEU A 233 7.32 -0.21 15.63
CA LEU A 233 8.21 0.77 15.03
C LEU A 233 9.50 0.13 14.54
N ASN A 234 9.84 0.36 13.26
CA ASN A 234 11.14 0.01 12.72
C ASN A 234 12.23 0.88 13.36
N ALA A 235 13.05 0.28 14.21
CA ALA A 235 14.07 0.98 14.97
C ALA A 235 15.34 1.30 14.15
N ASP A 236 15.47 0.71 12.97
CA ASP A 236 16.61 0.94 12.08
C ASP A 236 16.46 2.21 11.23
N ASN A 237 15.28 2.86 11.26
CA ASN A 237 15.04 4.11 10.55
C ASN A 237 15.35 5.32 11.43
N GLU A 238 16.02 6.33 10.88
CA GLU A 238 16.43 7.56 11.58
C GLU A 238 15.27 8.33 12.23
N ALA A 239 14.04 8.22 11.67
CA ALA A 239 12.86 8.85 12.23
C ALA A 239 12.27 8.09 13.45
N PHE A 240 12.76 6.88 13.77
CA PHE A 240 12.27 6.07 14.90
C PHE A 240 12.11 6.86 16.20
N PRO A 241 13.07 7.69 16.67
CA PRO A 241 12.94 8.40 17.94
C PRO A 241 11.71 9.30 18.01
N PHE A 242 11.32 9.95 16.92
CA PHE A 242 10.14 10.82 16.85
C PHE A 242 8.85 10.02 17.02
N PHE A 243 8.74 8.88 16.33
CA PHE A 243 7.56 8.00 16.42
C PHE A 243 7.47 7.31 17.77
N ALA A 244 8.61 6.91 18.36
CA ALA A 244 8.64 6.33 19.70
C ALA A 244 8.21 7.36 20.75
N ALA A 245 8.72 8.58 20.71
CA ALA A 245 8.35 9.64 21.63
C ALA A 245 6.85 9.98 21.52
N ALA A 246 6.32 10.17 20.31
CA ALA A 246 4.91 10.43 20.07
C ALA A 246 4.01 9.31 20.62
N SER A 247 4.38 8.06 20.41
CA SER A 247 3.65 6.89 20.91
C SER A 247 3.63 6.82 22.44
N VAL A 248 4.78 7.05 23.10
CA VAL A 248 4.87 7.06 24.56
C VAL A 248 4.03 8.18 25.17
N VAL A 249 4.13 9.40 24.62
CA VAL A 249 3.33 10.56 25.07
C VAL A 249 1.83 10.29 24.92
N SER A 250 1.44 9.60 23.85
CA SER A 250 0.04 9.20 23.60
C SER A 250 -0.42 8.01 24.46
N GLY A 251 0.46 7.45 25.29
CA GLY A 251 0.15 6.35 26.20
C GLY A 251 0.03 4.98 25.52
N GLN A 252 0.74 4.78 24.42
CA GLN A 252 0.83 3.51 23.69
C GLN A 252 2.01 2.69 24.17
N ARG A 253 1.97 1.38 23.90
CA ARG A 253 3.10 0.48 24.10
C ARG A 253 3.97 0.48 22.84
N VAL A 254 5.25 0.74 22.98
CA VAL A 254 6.20 0.70 21.87
C VAL A 254 6.77 -0.71 21.73
N MET A 255 6.63 -1.29 20.54
CA MET A 255 7.26 -2.53 20.12
C MET A 255 8.26 -2.19 19.01
N SER A 256 9.56 -2.08 19.37
CA SER A 256 10.61 -1.81 18.39
C SER A 256 11.09 -3.09 17.72
N VAL A 257 11.22 -3.06 16.39
CA VAL A 257 11.65 -4.19 15.55
C VAL A 257 12.82 -3.78 14.66
N GLY A 258 13.64 -4.74 14.23
CA GLY A 258 14.80 -4.49 13.37
C GLY A 258 16.12 -4.93 14.00
N GLU A 259 17.26 -4.57 13.37
CA GLU A 259 18.61 -4.88 13.85
C GLU A 259 18.91 -4.17 15.20
N THR A 260 18.42 -2.93 15.33
CA THR A 260 18.49 -2.13 16.57
C THR A 260 17.25 -2.29 17.45
N GLY A 261 16.25 -3.04 16.99
CA GLY A 261 15.02 -3.33 17.72
C GLY A 261 15.25 -4.13 19.00
N GLN A 262 14.29 -4.07 19.91
CA GLN A 262 14.37 -4.79 21.19
C GLN A 262 13.33 -5.91 21.31
N ALA A 263 12.12 -5.71 20.77
CA ALA A 263 11.03 -6.68 20.87
C ALA A 263 11.16 -7.83 19.87
N LEU A 264 11.43 -7.50 18.59
CA LEU A 264 11.81 -8.46 17.55
C LEU A 264 13.16 -8.02 16.99
N LYS A 265 14.24 -8.52 17.57
CA LYS A 265 15.60 -8.12 17.21
C LYS A 265 16.16 -9.04 16.13
N LEU A 266 16.47 -8.49 14.96
CA LEU A 266 17.22 -9.19 13.92
C LEU A 266 18.69 -9.31 14.35
N MET A 267 19.13 -10.52 14.62
CA MET A 267 20.49 -10.82 15.08
C MET A 267 21.43 -11.14 13.91
N GLU A 268 20.90 -11.84 12.90
CA GLU A 268 21.66 -12.29 11.73
C GLU A 268 20.71 -12.40 10.53
N ARG A 269 21.22 -12.05 9.37
CA ARG A 269 20.54 -12.21 8.09
C ARG A 269 21.48 -12.86 7.08
N THR A 270 21.14 -14.05 6.60
CA THR A 270 21.87 -14.78 5.58
C THR A 270 21.05 -14.80 4.29
N LEU A 271 21.66 -14.41 3.17
CA LEU A 271 21.00 -14.40 1.86
C LEU A 271 20.93 -15.83 1.30
N LEU A 272 19.80 -16.15 0.68
CA LEU A 272 19.53 -17.37 -0.04
C LEU A 272 19.15 -17.01 -1.49
N PRO A 273 19.29 -17.93 -2.45
CA PRO A 273 18.88 -17.66 -3.84
C PRO A 273 17.41 -17.26 -3.98
N ASP A 274 16.53 -17.85 -3.19
CA ASP A 274 15.08 -17.69 -3.21
C ASP A 274 14.52 -16.89 -2.01
N GLY A 275 15.38 -16.23 -1.24
CA GLY A 275 14.95 -15.50 -0.07
C GLY A 275 16.06 -15.19 0.93
N GLN A 276 15.75 -15.33 2.21
CA GLN A 276 16.67 -15.01 3.31
C GLN A 276 16.45 -15.94 4.50
N ARG A 277 17.50 -16.21 5.27
CA ARG A 277 17.41 -16.83 6.59
C ARG A 277 17.65 -15.76 7.65
N LEU A 278 16.71 -15.64 8.58
CA LEU A 278 16.72 -14.62 9.63
C LEU A 278 16.86 -15.30 10.98
N LYS A 279 17.84 -14.90 11.79
CA LYS A 279 17.87 -15.23 13.22
C LYS A 279 17.28 -14.07 14.00
N ILE A 280 16.16 -14.28 14.64
CA ILE A 280 15.39 -13.26 15.35
C ILE A 280 15.37 -13.60 16.82
N ARG A 281 15.78 -12.66 17.67
CA ARG A 281 15.60 -12.77 19.13
C ARG A 281 14.27 -12.13 19.53
N ALA A 282 13.39 -12.92 20.12
CA ALA A 282 12.09 -12.47 20.62
C ALA A 282 11.69 -13.30 21.84
N ASP A 283 11.10 -12.67 22.84
CA ASP A 283 10.63 -13.32 24.09
C ASP A 283 11.70 -14.20 24.76
N GLY A 284 12.94 -13.68 24.82
CA GLY A 284 14.07 -14.39 25.40
C GLY A 284 14.60 -15.60 24.62
N ARG A 285 14.02 -15.92 23.44
CA ARG A 285 14.37 -17.05 22.59
C ARG A 285 14.98 -16.60 21.27
N MET A 286 15.71 -17.51 20.61
CA MET A 286 16.17 -17.36 19.25
C MET A 286 15.25 -18.15 18.32
N TRP A 287 14.80 -17.47 17.27
CA TRP A 287 13.98 -18.03 16.20
C TRP A 287 14.79 -18.03 14.91
N ASP A 288 14.82 -19.16 14.23
CA ASP A 288 15.46 -19.33 12.91
C ASP A 288 14.34 -19.40 11.88
N VAL A 289 14.22 -18.39 11.03
CA VAL A 289 13.10 -18.20 10.10
C VAL A 289 13.61 -18.16 8.66
N ARG A 290 13.11 -19.02 7.80
CA ARG A 290 13.34 -18.94 6.37
C ARG A 290 12.28 -18.03 5.74
N LEU A 291 12.66 -16.79 5.44
CA LEU A 291 11.80 -15.82 4.76
C LEU A 291 11.92 -15.98 3.24
N PRO A 292 10.88 -16.42 2.51
CA PRO A 292 10.92 -16.66 1.06
C PRO A 292 10.77 -15.37 0.25
N LEU A 293 11.46 -14.32 0.67
CA LEU A 293 11.42 -12.98 0.06
C LEU A 293 12.83 -12.44 -0.11
N ALA A 294 13.19 -12.04 -1.32
CA ALA A 294 14.48 -11.42 -1.62
C ALA A 294 14.50 -9.94 -1.25
N GLY A 295 15.70 -9.41 -0.97
CA GLY A 295 15.93 -8.01 -0.66
C GLY A 295 15.85 -7.66 0.83
N ALA A 296 16.85 -6.90 1.31
CA ALA A 296 16.98 -6.51 2.71
C ALA A 296 15.74 -5.80 3.27
N PHE A 297 15.13 -4.91 2.47
CA PHE A 297 13.93 -4.17 2.87
C PHE A 297 12.73 -5.09 3.13
N GLN A 298 12.67 -6.29 2.50
CA GLN A 298 11.60 -7.26 2.77
C GLN A 298 11.73 -7.90 4.15
N ALA A 299 12.95 -8.09 4.65
CA ALA A 299 13.16 -8.52 6.04
C ALA A 299 12.63 -7.46 7.03
N SER A 300 12.89 -6.19 6.78
CA SER A 300 12.36 -5.09 7.59
C SER A 300 10.83 -5.01 7.53
N ASN A 301 10.24 -5.12 6.34
CA ASN A 301 8.79 -5.19 6.14
C ASN A 301 8.17 -6.37 6.90
N ALA A 302 8.79 -7.56 6.79
CA ALA A 302 8.34 -8.78 7.45
C ALA A 302 8.40 -8.67 8.99
N LEU A 303 9.42 -8.02 9.54
CA LEU A 303 9.51 -7.79 10.99
C LEU A 303 8.43 -6.83 11.50
N VAL A 304 8.11 -5.77 10.74
CA VAL A 304 6.99 -4.88 11.10
C VAL A 304 5.65 -5.61 11.00
N ALA A 305 5.44 -6.42 9.95
CA ALA A 305 4.24 -7.26 9.83
C ALA A 305 4.12 -8.26 10.99
N ALA A 306 5.22 -8.93 11.36
CA ALA A 306 5.28 -9.83 12.51
C ALA A 306 4.91 -9.10 13.82
N GLY A 307 5.47 -7.91 14.03
CA GLY A 307 5.12 -7.08 15.19
C GLY A 307 3.64 -6.70 15.23
N LEU A 308 3.05 -6.31 14.09
CA LEU A 308 1.62 -6.00 13.98
C LEU A 308 0.73 -7.22 14.25
N CYS A 309 1.09 -8.38 13.71
CA CYS A 309 0.37 -9.63 13.98
C CYS A 309 0.48 -10.05 15.44
N ARG A 310 1.66 -9.89 16.07
CA ARG A 310 1.83 -10.08 17.51
C ARG A 310 0.97 -9.11 18.34
N ALA A 311 0.96 -7.83 17.96
CA ALA A 311 0.14 -6.82 18.61
C ALA A 311 -1.37 -7.09 18.45
N ALA A 312 -1.76 -7.76 17.39
CA ALA A 312 -3.11 -8.23 17.08
C ALA A 312 -3.48 -9.55 17.78
N GLY A 313 -2.55 -10.20 18.50
CA GLY A 313 -2.82 -11.36 19.34
C GLY A 313 -2.31 -12.71 18.82
N LEU A 314 -1.63 -12.80 17.68
CA LEU A 314 -1.04 -14.05 17.22
C LEU A 314 0.03 -14.56 18.23
N SER A 315 0.20 -15.86 18.35
CA SER A 315 1.32 -16.47 19.10
C SER A 315 2.67 -16.18 18.41
N PHE A 316 3.81 -16.37 19.10
CA PHE A 316 5.12 -16.28 18.43
C PHE A 316 5.28 -17.39 17.38
N GLU A 317 4.79 -18.59 17.69
CA GLU A 317 4.81 -19.75 16.82
C GLU A 317 4.05 -19.46 15.51
N ASP A 318 2.80 -19.00 15.58
CA ASP A 318 2.01 -18.63 14.40
C ASP A 318 2.63 -17.48 13.62
N THR A 319 3.20 -16.51 14.34
CA THR A 319 3.84 -15.35 13.72
C THR A 319 5.04 -15.76 12.88
N PHE A 320 5.98 -16.55 13.44
CA PHE A 320 7.18 -16.95 12.72
C PHE A 320 6.89 -18.02 11.65
N ALA A 321 6.00 -18.97 11.92
CA ALA A 321 5.50 -19.89 10.88
C ALA A 321 4.78 -19.13 9.74
N GLY A 322 4.12 -18.01 10.06
CA GLY A 322 3.51 -17.12 9.07
C GLY A 322 4.54 -16.47 8.16
N LEU A 323 5.68 -16.00 8.71
CA LEU A 323 6.78 -15.42 7.93
C LEU A 323 7.35 -16.39 6.89
N GLU A 324 7.46 -17.67 7.23
CA GLU A 324 8.01 -18.72 6.35
C GLU A 324 7.10 -19.05 5.16
N ARG A 325 5.82 -18.66 5.23
CA ARG A 325 4.80 -18.89 4.19
C ARG A 325 4.42 -17.66 3.41
N LEU A 326 5.13 -16.55 3.63
CA LEU A 326 4.84 -15.31 2.93
C LEU A 326 5.10 -15.42 1.43
N ASN A 327 4.17 -14.89 0.66
CA ASN A 327 4.38 -14.56 -0.74
C ASN A 327 4.55 -13.04 -0.87
N GLY A 328 5.38 -12.61 -1.82
CA GLY A 328 5.52 -11.20 -2.16
C GLY A 328 4.16 -10.55 -2.45
N ALA A 329 3.98 -9.29 -2.11
CA ALA A 329 2.80 -8.58 -2.54
C ALA A 329 2.78 -8.49 -4.08
N PRO A 330 1.61 -8.61 -4.74
CA PRO A 330 1.52 -8.55 -6.19
C PRO A 330 2.27 -7.35 -6.77
N GLY A 331 3.19 -7.62 -7.70
CA GLY A 331 4.00 -6.60 -8.35
C GLY A 331 4.96 -5.84 -7.44
N ARG A 332 5.35 -6.36 -6.27
CA ARG A 332 6.31 -5.76 -5.35
C ARG A 332 7.44 -6.73 -5.04
N LEU A 333 8.42 -6.78 -5.91
CA LEU A 333 9.48 -7.78 -5.93
C LEU A 333 8.89 -9.19 -5.81
N GLN A 334 7.84 -9.43 -6.59
CA GLN A 334 7.09 -10.67 -6.59
C GLN A 334 7.90 -11.73 -7.34
N ARG A 335 8.24 -12.81 -6.64
CA ARG A 335 8.86 -13.98 -7.28
C ARG A 335 7.83 -14.67 -8.18
N VAL A 336 8.18 -14.89 -9.46
CA VAL A 336 7.32 -15.58 -10.43
C VAL A 336 7.70 -17.04 -10.54
N GLY A 337 8.98 -17.35 -10.60
CA GLY A 337 9.48 -18.72 -10.70
C GLY A 337 10.94 -18.78 -11.07
N ALA A 338 11.42 -20.01 -11.27
CA ALA A 338 12.76 -20.29 -11.78
C ALA A 338 12.73 -20.67 -13.26
N GLY A 339 13.76 -20.32 -14.00
CA GLY A 339 13.94 -20.78 -15.38
C GLY A 339 14.37 -22.25 -15.43
N PRO A 340 14.20 -22.93 -16.57
CA PRO A 340 14.51 -24.37 -16.72
C PRO A 340 16.00 -24.68 -16.60
N ARG A 341 16.86 -23.71 -16.85
CA ARG A 341 18.32 -23.82 -16.70
C ARG A 341 18.81 -23.21 -15.38
N GLY A 342 17.89 -22.96 -14.45
CA GLY A 342 18.14 -22.20 -13.23
C GLY A 342 17.90 -20.69 -13.41
N GLY A 343 18.26 -19.92 -12.38
CA GLY A 343 17.96 -18.50 -12.33
C GLY A 343 16.52 -18.22 -11.88
N GLU A 344 16.31 -17.05 -11.32
CA GLU A 344 15.05 -16.62 -10.69
C GLU A 344 14.46 -15.42 -11.42
N ALA A 345 13.13 -15.35 -11.55
CA ALA A 345 12.42 -14.23 -12.15
C ALA A 345 11.51 -13.52 -11.16
N TYR A 346 11.57 -12.19 -11.17
CA TYR A 346 10.79 -11.30 -10.32
C TYR A 346 10.07 -10.25 -11.15
N VAL A 347 8.92 -9.80 -10.64
CA VAL A 347 8.15 -8.68 -11.19
C VAL A 347 8.05 -7.57 -10.15
N ASP A 348 8.28 -6.31 -10.56
CA ASP A 348 8.21 -5.14 -9.67
C ASP A 348 7.55 -3.94 -10.34
N TYR A 349 6.95 -3.08 -9.52
CA TYR A 349 6.31 -1.83 -9.93
C TYR A 349 7.29 -0.65 -10.13
N ALA A 350 8.59 -0.85 -9.99
CA ALA A 350 9.61 0.17 -10.13
C ALA A 350 9.55 0.85 -11.52
N HIS A 351 9.03 2.07 -11.56
CA HIS A 351 8.79 2.88 -12.76
C HIS A 351 9.39 4.29 -12.64
N THR A 352 10.28 4.48 -11.68
CA THR A 352 11.07 5.70 -11.45
C THR A 352 12.55 5.34 -11.33
N PRO A 353 13.47 6.30 -11.52
CA PRO A 353 14.91 6.05 -11.33
C PRO A 353 15.24 5.45 -9.96
N ASP A 354 14.76 6.08 -8.88
CA ASP A 354 14.99 5.63 -7.49
C ASP A 354 14.36 4.26 -7.22
N GLY A 355 13.17 4.01 -7.78
CA GLY A 355 12.50 2.70 -7.66
C GLY A 355 13.33 1.60 -8.32
N LEU A 356 13.81 1.84 -9.53
CA LEU A 356 14.63 0.89 -10.28
C LEU A 356 15.98 0.63 -9.59
N GLU A 357 16.62 1.70 -9.10
CA GLU A 357 17.85 1.60 -8.31
C GLU A 357 17.64 0.79 -7.03
N THR A 358 16.54 1.04 -6.31
CA THR A 358 16.19 0.32 -5.09
C THR A 358 16.03 -1.18 -5.34
N VAL A 359 15.29 -1.55 -6.38
CA VAL A 359 15.01 -2.96 -6.70
C VAL A 359 16.26 -3.68 -7.16
N LEU A 360 17.03 -3.09 -8.09
CA LEU A 360 18.26 -3.69 -8.61
C LEU A 360 19.33 -3.83 -7.51
N SER A 361 19.50 -2.80 -6.67
CA SER A 361 20.42 -2.85 -5.53
C SER A 361 20.01 -3.90 -4.50
N ALA A 362 18.71 -4.06 -4.25
CA ALA A 362 18.20 -5.04 -3.32
C ALA A 362 18.40 -6.49 -3.78
N LEU A 363 18.36 -6.74 -5.10
CA LEU A 363 18.58 -8.05 -5.68
C LEU A 363 20.05 -8.38 -5.92
N ARG A 364 20.90 -7.39 -6.17
CA ARG A 364 22.31 -7.60 -6.48
C ARG A 364 23.04 -8.56 -5.51
N PRO A 365 22.83 -8.48 -4.17
CA PRO A 365 23.46 -9.41 -3.23
C PRO A 365 22.97 -10.87 -3.34
N HIS A 366 21.84 -11.13 -4.00
CA HIS A 366 21.31 -12.49 -4.24
C HIS A 366 21.82 -13.09 -5.55
N VAL A 367 22.41 -12.27 -6.43
CA VAL A 367 22.88 -12.70 -7.77
C VAL A 367 24.24 -13.38 -7.66
N ARG A 368 24.32 -14.62 -8.16
CA ARG A 368 25.58 -15.35 -8.32
C ARG A 368 26.08 -15.32 -9.77
N GLY A 369 25.18 -15.13 -10.71
CA GLY A 369 25.43 -14.97 -12.15
C GLY A 369 25.21 -13.52 -12.60
N ARG A 370 24.22 -13.29 -13.47
CA ARG A 370 23.88 -11.97 -14.05
C ARG A 370 22.59 -11.43 -13.46
N LEU A 371 22.52 -10.12 -13.27
CA LEU A 371 21.28 -9.39 -13.02
C LEU A 371 20.75 -8.85 -14.35
N ILE A 372 19.61 -9.33 -14.79
CA ILE A 372 18.95 -8.99 -16.05
C ILE A 372 17.73 -8.14 -15.71
N VAL A 373 17.55 -7.00 -16.40
CA VAL A 373 16.37 -6.15 -16.20
C VAL A 373 15.65 -5.87 -17.52
N VAL A 374 14.31 -6.06 -17.50
CA VAL A 374 13.40 -5.60 -18.55
C VAL A 374 12.60 -4.43 -17.99
N PHE A 375 12.64 -3.28 -18.62
CA PHE A 375 11.97 -2.08 -18.14
C PHE A 375 11.61 -1.11 -19.26
N GLY A 376 10.68 -0.21 -18.97
CA GLY A 376 10.27 0.87 -19.87
C GLY A 376 9.81 2.10 -19.08
N ALA A 377 9.44 3.14 -19.80
CA ALA A 377 8.88 4.36 -19.22
C ALA A 377 7.49 4.67 -19.79
N GLY A 378 6.64 5.30 -18.98
CA GLY A 378 5.31 5.72 -19.42
C GLY A 378 5.33 6.99 -20.24
N GLY A 379 4.44 7.09 -21.24
CA GLY A 379 4.08 8.32 -21.94
C GLY A 379 3.19 9.23 -21.11
N ASP A 380 3.04 10.50 -21.52
CA ASP A 380 2.25 11.54 -20.84
C ASP A 380 2.63 11.71 -19.35
N ARG A 381 3.92 11.59 -19.06
CA ARG A 381 4.53 11.68 -17.73
C ARG A 381 5.83 12.46 -17.81
N ASP A 382 6.50 12.63 -16.68
CA ASP A 382 7.81 13.27 -16.59
C ASP A 382 8.82 12.62 -17.54
N LYS A 383 9.25 13.38 -18.57
CA LYS A 383 10.23 12.95 -19.56
C LYS A 383 11.66 12.96 -18.99
N GLY A 384 11.92 13.84 -18.02
CA GLY A 384 13.25 13.98 -17.42
C GLY A 384 13.72 12.72 -16.69
N LYS A 385 12.80 11.89 -16.21
CA LYS A 385 13.15 10.63 -15.56
C LYS A 385 13.64 9.53 -16.52
N ARG A 386 13.32 9.60 -17.83
CA ARG A 386 13.58 8.53 -18.81
C ARG A 386 15.07 8.20 -18.93
N PRO A 387 15.97 9.18 -19.24
CA PRO A 387 17.40 8.88 -19.29
C PRO A 387 17.96 8.44 -17.93
N LEU A 388 17.48 9.00 -16.82
CA LEU A 388 17.91 8.59 -15.47
C LEU A 388 17.54 7.14 -15.13
N MET A 389 16.40 6.64 -15.60
CA MET A 389 16.06 5.21 -15.51
C MET A 389 17.03 4.36 -16.32
N GLY A 390 17.40 4.82 -17.52
CA GLY A 390 18.42 4.20 -18.37
C GLY A 390 19.77 4.11 -17.67
N GLU A 391 20.23 5.18 -17.06
CA GLU A 391 21.50 5.26 -16.31
C GLU A 391 21.50 4.30 -15.10
N ALA A 392 20.40 4.26 -14.34
CA ALA A 392 20.26 3.35 -13.21
C ALA A 392 20.36 1.88 -13.65
N ALA A 393 19.67 1.50 -14.73
CA ALA A 393 19.72 0.15 -15.28
C ALA A 393 21.13 -0.20 -15.81
N ALA A 394 21.77 0.68 -16.58
CA ALA A 394 23.11 0.45 -17.13
C ALA A 394 24.19 0.34 -16.04
N ARG A 395 24.01 1.00 -14.91
CA ARG A 395 24.96 0.98 -13.79
C ARG A 395 24.80 -0.27 -12.91
N LEU A 396 23.59 -0.77 -12.74
CA LEU A 396 23.26 -1.78 -11.72
C LEU A 396 22.96 -3.17 -12.28
N ALA A 397 22.53 -3.29 -13.52
CA ALA A 397 22.28 -4.56 -14.18
C ALA A 397 23.43 -4.96 -15.10
N ASP A 398 23.63 -6.28 -15.28
CA ASP A 398 24.61 -6.82 -16.23
C ASP A 398 24.02 -6.86 -17.64
N VAL A 399 22.69 -7.02 -17.73
CA VAL A 399 21.94 -6.96 -19.00
C VAL A 399 20.71 -6.09 -18.80
N ALA A 400 20.56 -5.05 -19.61
CA ALA A 400 19.38 -4.18 -19.63
C ALA A 400 18.65 -4.32 -20.97
N ILE A 401 17.33 -4.49 -20.92
CA ILE A 401 16.44 -4.53 -22.07
C ILE A 401 15.38 -3.43 -21.92
N VAL A 402 15.41 -2.46 -22.83
CA VAL A 402 14.45 -1.36 -22.88
C VAL A 402 13.27 -1.76 -23.74
N THR A 403 12.06 -1.62 -23.21
CA THR A 403 10.81 -2.02 -23.86
C THR A 403 9.69 -1.00 -23.64
N ASP A 404 8.52 -1.21 -24.25
CA ASP A 404 7.34 -0.37 -24.02
C ASP A 404 6.71 -0.68 -22.65
N ASP A 405 6.32 0.39 -21.95
CA ASP A 405 5.48 0.33 -20.74
C ASP A 405 4.03 0.70 -21.09
N ASN A 406 3.56 1.88 -20.74
CA ASN A 406 2.29 2.48 -21.15
C ASN A 406 2.58 3.71 -22.03
N PRO A 407 2.71 3.59 -23.34
CA PRO A 407 3.02 4.75 -24.21
C PRO A 407 1.94 5.84 -24.19
N ARG A 408 0.70 5.49 -23.88
CA ARG A 408 -0.47 6.39 -23.87
C ARG A 408 -0.63 7.11 -25.21
N SER A 409 -0.50 8.46 -25.24
CA SER A 409 -0.64 9.24 -26.49
C SER A 409 0.70 9.44 -27.21
N GLU A 410 1.84 9.12 -26.60
CA GLU A 410 3.16 9.34 -27.20
C GLU A 410 3.56 8.19 -28.13
N VAL A 411 4.47 8.48 -29.06
CA VAL A 411 5.06 7.47 -29.96
C VAL A 411 6.00 6.57 -29.15
N PRO A 412 5.75 5.23 -29.09
CA PRO A 412 6.54 4.32 -28.24
C PRO A 412 8.04 4.36 -28.51
N ALA A 413 8.45 4.39 -29.76
CA ALA A 413 9.87 4.45 -30.13
C ALA A 413 10.59 5.72 -29.63
N ALA A 414 9.89 6.86 -29.54
CA ALA A 414 10.45 8.09 -28.99
C ALA A 414 10.72 7.96 -27.48
N ILE A 415 9.81 7.32 -26.75
CA ILE A 415 9.98 7.05 -25.31
C ILE A 415 11.19 6.14 -25.09
N ARG A 416 11.31 5.05 -25.88
CA ARG A 416 12.46 4.15 -25.77
C ARG A 416 13.79 4.85 -26.09
N ALA A 417 13.81 5.72 -27.12
CA ALA A 417 14.98 6.51 -27.47
C ALA A 417 15.44 7.41 -26.31
N ASP A 418 14.49 8.07 -25.60
CA ASP A 418 14.80 8.88 -24.42
C ASP A 418 15.42 8.03 -23.28
N VAL A 419 14.93 6.81 -23.07
CA VAL A 419 15.49 5.88 -22.05
C VAL A 419 16.88 5.41 -22.47
N LEU A 420 17.06 5.03 -23.75
CA LEU A 420 18.31 4.55 -24.31
C LEU A 420 19.43 5.61 -24.29
N ALA A 421 19.08 6.89 -24.28
CA ALA A 421 20.05 7.96 -24.14
C ALA A 421 20.88 7.84 -22.84
N GLY A 422 20.28 7.30 -21.75
CA GLY A 422 20.99 6.99 -20.51
C GLY A 422 21.46 5.52 -20.41
N ALA A 423 20.87 4.61 -21.16
CA ALA A 423 21.09 3.16 -21.05
C ALA A 423 22.14 2.66 -22.04
N ARG A 424 23.40 3.09 -21.89
CA ARG A 424 24.49 2.66 -22.79
C ARG A 424 24.67 1.14 -22.76
N GLY A 425 24.62 0.51 -23.94
CA GLY A 425 24.79 -0.94 -24.10
C GLY A 425 23.51 -1.76 -23.86
N ALA A 426 22.38 -1.13 -23.54
CA ALA A 426 21.11 -1.81 -23.41
C ALA A 426 20.59 -2.31 -24.76
N LYS A 427 19.86 -3.44 -24.76
CA LYS A 427 19.12 -3.93 -25.91
C LYS A 427 17.77 -3.20 -26.00
N GLU A 428 17.32 -2.94 -27.22
CA GLU A 428 15.97 -2.43 -27.49
C GLU A 428 15.09 -3.55 -28.04
N ILE A 429 13.95 -3.83 -27.38
CA ILE A 429 12.90 -4.73 -27.86
C ILE A 429 11.56 -4.05 -27.55
N GLY A 430 10.91 -3.46 -28.57
CA GLY A 430 9.71 -2.64 -28.36
C GLY A 430 8.53 -3.42 -27.78
N ASP A 431 8.22 -4.59 -28.35
CA ASP A 431 7.16 -5.46 -27.80
C ASP A 431 7.58 -6.02 -26.42
N ARG A 432 6.79 -5.69 -25.39
CA ARG A 432 7.10 -6.07 -24.01
C ARG A 432 7.07 -7.57 -23.78
N ARG A 433 6.17 -8.28 -24.45
CA ARG A 433 6.09 -9.74 -24.36
C ARG A 433 7.34 -10.40 -24.95
N GLU A 434 7.79 -9.93 -26.10
CA GLU A 434 9.02 -10.41 -26.74
C GLU A 434 10.25 -10.05 -25.91
N ALA A 435 10.28 -8.87 -25.28
CA ALA A 435 11.34 -8.49 -24.35
C ALA A 435 11.44 -9.44 -23.14
N ILE A 436 10.30 -9.78 -22.54
CA ILE A 436 10.22 -10.72 -21.42
C ILE A 436 10.67 -12.13 -21.86
N ARG A 437 10.21 -12.62 -23.01
CA ARG A 437 10.62 -13.90 -23.58
C ARG A 437 12.12 -13.97 -23.85
N ALA A 438 12.66 -12.93 -24.47
CA ALA A 438 14.09 -12.84 -24.75
C ALA A 438 14.93 -12.86 -23.46
N ALA A 439 14.47 -12.16 -22.41
CA ALA A 439 15.14 -12.17 -21.11
C ALA A 439 15.04 -13.53 -20.40
N ALA A 440 13.86 -14.15 -20.37
CA ALA A 440 13.67 -15.48 -19.80
C ALA A 440 14.53 -16.56 -20.47
N ALA A 441 14.65 -16.48 -21.80
CA ALA A 441 15.52 -17.38 -22.59
C ALA A 441 17.03 -17.25 -22.28
N MET A 442 17.45 -16.14 -21.65
CA MET A 442 18.85 -15.92 -21.25
C MET A 442 19.17 -16.49 -19.87
N LEU A 443 18.16 -16.82 -19.04
CA LEU A 443 18.36 -17.25 -17.66
C LEU A 443 19.19 -18.52 -17.56
N GLU A 444 20.21 -18.46 -16.70
CA GLU A 444 21.07 -19.58 -16.29
C GLU A 444 21.16 -19.64 -14.76
N ASP A 445 21.74 -20.72 -14.22
CA ASP A 445 21.88 -20.85 -12.77
C ASP A 445 22.63 -19.67 -12.15
N GLY A 446 22.05 -19.12 -11.11
CA GLY A 446 22.57 -17.95 -10.41
C GLY A 446 22.18 -16.60 -11.03
N ASP A 447 21.52 -16.57 -12.20
CA ASP A 447 20.98 -15.35 -12.78
C ASP A 447 19.69 -14.92 -12.06
N ILE A 448 19.43 -13.59 -12.08
CA ILE A 448 18.15 -13.02 -11.64
C ILE A 448 17.61 -12.11 -12.75
N LEU A 449 16.36 -12.36 -13.17
CA LEU A 449 15.59 -11.49 -14.04
C LEU A 449 14.64 -10.62 -13.22
N VAL A 450 14.61 -9.33 -13.53
CA VAL A 450 13.59 -8.39 -13.04
C VAL A 450 12.80 -7.81 -14.20
N VAL A 451 11.49 -8.00 -14.20
CA VAL A 451 10.57 -7.30 -15.09
C VAL A 451 9.98 -6.13 -14.30
N ALA A 452 10.39 -4.90 -14.65
CA ALA A 452 10.07 -3.68 -13.90
C ALA A 452 9.15 -2.75 -14.69
N GLY A 453 8.31 -1.99 -13.96
CA GLY A 453 7.44 -0.94 -14.47
C GLY A 453 5.97 -1.12 -14.13
N LYS A 454 5.34 -2.20 -14.60
CA LYS A 454 3.90 -2.45 -14.45
C LYS A 454 3.52 -3.06 -13.10
N GLY A 455 4.35 -3.96 -12.58
CA GLY A 455 4.06 -4.64 -11.32
C GLY A 455 2.71 -5.35 -11.33
N HIS A 456 1.72 -4.80 -10.64
CA HIS A 456 0.36 -5.35 -10.51
C HIS A 456 -0.63 -4.83 -11.59
N GLU A 457 -0.20 -3.99 -12.52
CA GLU A 457 -1.06 -3.47 -13.58
C GLU A 457 -1.44 -4.59 -14.56
N GLN A 458 -2.73 -4.70 -14.86
CA GLN A 458 -3.30 -5.72 -15.76
C GLN A 458 -3.61 -5.19 -17.15
N GLY A 459 -2.91 -4.15 -17.59
CA GLY A 459 -3.13 -3.56 -18.90
C GLY A 459 -1.94 -2.76 -19.41
N GLN A 460 -1.89 -2.59 -20.74
CA GLN A 460 -0.98 -1.69 -21.45
C GLN A 460 -1.80 -0.67 -22.22
N ILE A 461 -1.53 0.63 -21.98
CA ILE A 461 -2.28 1.72 -22.62
C ILE A 461 -1.50 2.22 -23.82
N VAL A 462 -2.05 2.02 -25.02
CA VAL A 462 -1.45 2.45 -26.30
C VAL A 462 -2.50 3.25 -27.07
N ALA A 463 -2.18 4.48 -27.47
CA ALA A 463 -3.07 5.37 -28.21
C ALA A 463 -4.48 5.50 -27.60
N GLY A 464 -4.57 5.57 -26.27
CA GLY A 464 -5.83 5.69 -25.52
C GLY A 464 -6.62 4.40 -25.36
N VAL A 465 -6.15 3.27 -25.92
CA VAL A 465 -6.77 1.95 -25.75
C VAL A 465 -5.99 1.14 -24.72
N THR A 466 -6.69 0.51 -23.79
CA THR A 466 -6.11 -0.41 -22.81
C THR A 466 -6.17 -1.84 -23.35
N HIS A 467 -5.02 -2.43 -23.59
CA HIS A 467 -4.87 -3.83 -23.98
C HIS A 467 -4.59 -4.69 -22.75
N PRO A 468 -5.20 -5.87 -22.58
CA PRO A 468 -4.87 -6.78 -21.49
C PRO A 468 -3.38 -7.17 -21.51
N PHE A 469 -2.70 -6.96 -20.38
CA PHE A 469 -1.30 -7.31 -20.22
C PHE A 469 -0.95 -7.42 -18.72
N ASP A 470 -0.34 -8.52 -18.32
CA ASP A 470 0.09 -8.77 -16.94
C ASP A 470 1.53 -9.29 -16.96
N ASP A 471 2.44 -8.56 -16.32
CA ASP A 471 3.87 -8.91 -16.29
C ASP A 471 4.12 -10.28 -15.62
N VAL A 472 3.34 -10.64 -14.61
CA VAL A 472 3.50 -11.91 -13.88
C VAL A 472 3.10 -13.08 -14.78
N GLU A 473 1.93 -12.98 -15.44
CA GLU A 473 1.47 -14.02 -16.37
C GLU A 473 2.41 -14.18 -17.57
N GLU A 474 2.84 -13.07 -18.18
CA GLU A 474 3.72 -13.13 -19.35
C GLU A 474 5.12 -13.66 -18.98
N THR A 475 5.61 -13.34 -17.77
CA THR A 475 6.88 -13.90 -17.26
C THR A 475 6.74 -15.39 -16.98
N ALA A 476 5.66 -15.83 -16.33
CA ALA A 476 5.40 -17.24 -16.08
C ALA A 476 5.33 -18.06 -17.39
N LYS A 477 4.55 -17.57 -18.36
CA LYS A 477 4.47 -18.18 -19.71
C LYS A 477 5.84 -18.23 -20.39
N ALA A 478 6.66 -17.19 -20.27
CA ALA A 478 7.99 -17.15 -20.87
C ALA A 478 8.93 -18.18 -20.23
N LEU A 479 8.87 -18.39 -18.93
CA LEU A 479 9.63 -19.42 -18.22
C LEU A 479 9.22 -20.84 -18.66
N GLU A 480 7.90 -21.08 -18.87
CA GLU A 480 7.38 -22.36 -19.36
C GLU A 480 7.80 -22.67 -20.80
N LEU A 481 7.78 -21.66 -21.70
CA LEU A 481 8.15 -21.83 -23.11
C LEU A 481 9.61 -22.22 -23.33
N VAL A 482 10.50 -21.93 -22.40
CA VAL A 482 11.91 -22.34 -22.43
C VAL A 482 12.04 -23.84 -22.07
N HIS A 483 11.00 -24.49 -21.52
CA HIS A 483 10.94 -25.93 -21.23
C HIS A 483 10.65 -26.81 -22.48
N GLY A 484 10.18 -26.26 -23.57
CA GLY A 484 9.91 -26.96 -24.84
C GLY A 484 11.00 -26.71 -25.87
#